data_64d370df80d1cc2461bca9c93f71f80e
#
_entry.id   64d370df80d1cc2461bca9c93f71f80e
#
_cell.length_a   1.000
_cell.length_b   1.000
_cell.length_c   1.000
_cell.angle_alpha   90.00
_cell.angle_beta   90.00
_cell.angle_gamma   90.00
#
_symmetry.space_group_name_H-M   'P 1'
#
loop_
_entity.id
_entity.type
_entity.pdbx_description
1 polymer ?
#
loop_
_entity_poly.entity_id
_entity_poly.type
_entity_poly.pdbx_seq_one_letter_code
_entity_poly.pdbx_strand_id
1 'polypeptide(L)'
;MKKVIFFTDFKKLHEALEHFDIQDFAGKKVPVKLHMGELKNKYFPRPDFVKQVVDELKKINADPYLFDTTVSYTGLRHSKTGYLKLAKIHGFTKKKIGCNVVIDDLGIPTTIEDREYEVAEHLADSTHIFAISHVKGHVATGMGGTIKNFGMGGVTKETKRRMHHGSRPVYLKD
;
A
#
# COMPACT_ATOMS: atom_id res chain seq x y z
N MET A 1 -24.87 -4.81 7.29
CA MET A 1 -24.08 -4.07 8.31
C MET A 1 -22.60 -4.40 8.08
N LYS A 2 -21.72 -3.40 8.05
CA LYS A 2 -20.28 -3.65 7.85
C LYS A 2 -19.68 -4.19 9.14
N LYS A 3 -18.88 -5.27 9.06
CA LYS A 3 -18.26 -5.93 10.21
C LYS A 3 -16.91 -5.28 10.53
N VAL A 4 -16.57 -5.18 11.82
CA VAL A 4 -15.24 -4.80 12.30
C VAL A 4 -14.83 -5.82 13.34
N ILE A 5 -13.65 -6.42 13.18
CA ILE A 5 -13.08 -7.37 14.13
C ILE A 5 -11.87 -6.72 14.80
N PHE A 6 -11.85 -6.74 16.11
CA PHE A 6 -10.72 -6.25 16.91
C PHE A 6 -10.01 -7.43 17.59
N PHE A 7 -8.70 -7.48 17.46
CA PHE A 7 -7.85 -8.46 18.13
C PHE A 7 -6.47 -7.87 18.43
N THR A 8 -5.81 -8.36 19.47
CA THR A 8 -4.50 -7.90 19.93
C THR A 8 -3.39 -8.93 19.68
N ASP A 9 -3.75 -10.19 19.50
CA ASP A 9 -2.81 -11.27 19.18
C ASP A 9 -2.88 -11.60 17.69
N PHE A 10 -1.77 -11.40 16.98
CA PHE A 10 -1.68 -11.70 15.54
C PHE A 10 -1.91 -13.17 15.19
N LYS A 11 -1.79 -14.09 16.15
CA LYS A 11 -2.16 -15.50 15.95
C LYS A 11 -3.65 -15.68 15.63
N LYS A 12 -4.49 -14.71 16.03
CA LYS A 12 -5.93 -14.68 15.72
C LYS A 12 -6.28 -14.12 14.34
N LEU A 13 -5.28 -13.82 13.52
CA LEU A 13 -5.53 -13.30 12.16
C LEU A 13 -6.41 -14.26 11.34
N HIS A 14 -6.14 -15.56 11.42
CA HIS A 14 -6.92 -16.57 10.69
C HIS A 14 -8.40 -16.52 11.09
N GLU A 15 -8.70 -16.60 12.39
CA GLU A 15 -10.07 -16.46 12.92
C GLU A 15 -10.73 -15.14 12.48
N ALA A 16 -9.97 -14.03 12.55
CA ALA A 16 -10.49 -12.73 12.16
C ALA A 16 -10.88 -12.68 10.67
N LEU A 17 -10.11 -13.34 9.81
CA LEU A 17 -10.37 -13.39 8.37
C LEU A 17 -11.58 -14.25 8.01
N GLU A 18 -11.92 -15.28 8.79
CA GLU A 18 -13.12 -16.12 8.59
C GLU A 18 -14.44 -15.33 8.69
N HIS A 19 -14.42 -14.17 9.34
CA HIS A 19 -15.58 -13.29 9.41
C HIS A 19 -15.83 -12.45 8.15
N PHE A 20 -14.95 -12.53 7.15
CA PHE A 20 -15.04 -11.82 5.89
C PHE A 20 -15.06 -12.80 4.72
N ASP A 21 -15.55 -12.35 3.57
CA ASP A 21 -15.66 -13.16 2.35
C ASP A 21 -14.30 -13.29 1.66
N ILE A 22 -13.26 -13.72 2.43
CA ILE A 22 -11.89 -13.82 1.96
C ILE A 22 -11.74 -14.84 0.82
N GLN A 23 -12.64 -15.80 0.72
CA GLN A 23 -12.68 -16.79 -0.37
C GLN A 23 -12.87 -16.16 -1.75
N ASP A 24 -13.43 -14.95 -1.83
CA ASP A 24 -13.57 -14.20 -3.08
C ASP A 24 -12.20 -13.85 -3.72
N PHE A 25 -11.13 -13.92 -2.95
CA PHE A 25 -9.76 -13.72 -3.45
C PHE A 25 -9.17 -14.97 -4.13
N ALA A 26 -9.81 -16.14 -4.00
CA ALA A 26 -9.30 -17.40 -4.56
C ALA A 26 -9.08 -17.33 -6.08
N GLY A 27 -7.91 -17.80 -6.52
CA GLY A 27 -7.50 -17.78 -7.93
C GLY A 27 -7.17 -16.40 -8.50
N LYS A 28 -7.19 -15.33 -7.68
CA LYS A 28 -6.95 -13.97 -8.15
C LYS A 28 -5.55 -13.49 -7.81
N LYS A 29 -5.03 -12.62 -8.69
CA LYS A 29 -3.82 -11.84 -8.42
C LYS A 29 -4.19 -10.66 -7.53
N VAL A 30 -3.64 -10.60 -6.32
CA VAL A 30 -4.06 -9.68 -5.26
C VAL A 30 -2.95 -8.73 -4.87
N PRO A 31 -3.06 -7.43 -5.19
CA PRO A 31 -2.15 -6.44 -4.62
C PRO A 31 -2.42 -6.27 -3.12
N VAL A 32 -1.42 -6.57 -2.32
CA VAL A 32 -1.41 -6.23 -0.89
C VAL A 32 -0.85 -4.82 -0.76
N LYS A 33 -1.74 -3.84 -0.64
CA LYS A 33 -1.38 -2.42 -0.59
C LYS A 33 -0.92 -2.02 0.81
N LEU A 34 0.33 -1.60 0.93
CA LEU A 34 0.87 -1.16 2.21
C LEU A 34 1.99 -0.12 2.03
N HIS A 35 2.24 0.63 3.10
CA HIS A 35 3.41 1.48 3.23
C HIS A 35 4.55 0.70 3.89
N MET A 36 5.68 0.52 3.22
CA MET A 36 6.81 -0.30 3.70
C MET A 36 7.82 0.48 4.57
N GLY A 37 7.41 1.64 5.10
CA GLY A 37 8.21 2.47 5.99
C GLY A 37 9.02 3.56 5.30
N GLU A 38 9.65 4.41 6.09
CA GLU A 38 10.64 5.42 5.71
C GLU A 38 11.98 5.10 6.35
N LEU A 39 13.08 5.55 5.75
CA LEU A 39 14.40 5.40 6.34
C LEU A 39 14.42 5.97 7.76
N LYS A 40 14.95 5.21 8.73
CA LYS A 40 14.97 5.54 10.16
C LYS A 40 13.59 5.54 10.87
N ASN A 41 12.47 5.32 10.18
CA ASN A 41 11.17 5.18 10.82
C ASN A 41 10.97 3.73 11.31
N LYS A 42 10.56 3.59 12.57
CA LYS A 42 10.27 2.29 13.19
C LYS A 42 8.79 1.88 13.11
N TYR A 43 7.92 2.82 12.69
CA TYR A 43 6.46 2.68 12.76
C TYR A 43 5.87 2.41 11.37
N PHE A 44 5.88 1.13 10.97
CA PHE A 44 5.27 0.61 9.75
C PHE A 44 4.78 -0.83 10.00
N PRO A 45 3.90 -1.41 9.18
CA PRO A 45 3.47 -2.80 9.31
C PRO A 45 4.66 -3.74 9.34
N ARG A 46 4.74 -4.59 10.37
CA ARG A 46 5.91 -5.46 10.54
C ARG A 46 5.94 -6.55 9.47
N PRO A 47 7.11 -6.87 8.89
CA PRO A 47 7.23 -7.91 7.87
C PRO A 47 6.66 -9.27 8.30
N ASP A 48 6.80 -9.64 9.56
CA ASP A 48 6.30 -10.91 10.07
C ASP A 48 4.76 -10.98 10.08
N PHE A 49 4.09 -9.85 10.40
CA PHE A 49 2.64 -9.73 10.27
C PHE A 49 2.20 -9.75 8.79
N VAL A 50 2.92 -9.01 7.94
CA VAL A 50 2.64 -8.99 6.48
C VAL A 50 2.81 -10.38 5.89
N LYS A 51 3.81 -11.13 6.34
CA LYS A 51 3.98 -12.53 5.93
C LYS A 51 2.78 -13.40 6.31
N GLN A 52 2.26 -13.27 7.53
CA GLN A 52 1.06 -14.00 7.95
C GLN A 52 -0.13 -13.71 7.03
N VAL A 53 -0.37 -12.44 6.70
CA VAL A 53 -1.43 -12.07 5.76
C VAL A 53 -1.21 -12.72 4.38
N VAL A 54 0.02 -12.69 3.87
CA VAL A 54 0.37 -13.33 2.59
C VAL A 54 0.16 -14.84 2.65
N ASP A 55 0.52 -15.49 3.76
CA ASP A 55 0.33 -16.92 3.95
C ASP A 55 -1.18 -17.28 3.98
N GLU A 56 -2.02 -16.48 4.66
CA GLU A 56 -3.48 -16.71 4.67
C GLU A 56 -4.10 -16.55 3.27
N LEU A 57 -3.69 -15.53 2.51
CA LEU A 57 -4.14 -15.37 1.12
C LEU A 57 -3.73 -16.55 0.23
N LYS A 58 -2.53 -17.08 0.42
CA LYS A 58 -2.07 -18.26 -0.32
C LYS A 58 -2.81 -19.53 0.04
N LYS A 59 -3.20 -19.74 1.30
CA LYS A 59 -3.98 -20.90 1.71
C LYS A 59 -5.30 -21.03 0.96
N ILE A 60 -5.90 -19.92 0.58
CA ILE A 60 -7.12 -19.88 -0.24
C ILE A 60 -6.84 -19.83 -1.75
N ASN A 61 -5.60 -20.15 -2.18
CA ASN A 61 -5.19 -20.16 -3.58
C ASN A 61 -5.22 -18.77 -4.26
N ALA A 62 -5.07 -17.67 -3.51
CA ALA A 62 -4.81 -16.36 -4.10
C ALA A 62 -3.32 -16.22 -4.49
N ASP A 63 -3.01 -15.32 -5.44
CA ASP A 63 -1.63 -14.94 -5.82
C ASP A 63 -1.30 -13.52 -5.32
N PRO A 64 -0.94 -13.35 -4.03
CA PRO A 64 -0.64 -12.05 -3.46
C PRO A 64 0.73 -11.53 -3.89
N TYR A 65 0.83 -10.21 -4.03
CA TYR A 65 2.10 -9.47 -4.13
C TYR A 65 2.02 -8.16 -3.35
N LEU A 66 3.12 -7.75 -2.73
CA LEU A 66 3.18 -6.45 -2.05
C LEU A 66 3.25 -5.32 -3.07
N PHE A 67 2.48 -4.26 -2.84
CA PHE A 67 2.42 -3.12 -3.75
C PHE A 67 2.44 -1.77 -3.02
N ASP A 68 3.24 -0.84 -3.54
CA ASP A 68 3.16 0.60 -3.24
C ASP A 68 3.68 1.42 -4.42
N THR A 69 3.38 2.72 -4.41
CA THR A 69 3.86 3.69 -5.40
C THR A 69 4.97 4.56 -4.82
N THR A 70 5.78 5.20 -5.66
CA THR A 70 6.82 6.13 -5.21
C THR A 70 6.22 7.43 -4.64
N VAL A 71 7.06 8.27 -4.05
CA VAL A 71 6.65 9.54 -3.41
C VAL A 71 7.18 10.75 -4.17
N SER A 72 6.52 11.90 -4.00
CA SER A 72 6.90 13.15 -4.68
C SER A 72 8.06 13.88 -3.99
N TYR A 73 8.33 13.62 -2.72
CA TYR A 73 9.43 14.23 -1.96
C TYR A 73 10.73 13.46 -2.09
N THR A 74 11.85 14.09 -1.76
CA THR A 74 13.20 13.51 -1.83
C THR A 74 13.40 12.39 -0.82
N GLY A 75 14.24 11.41 -1.16
CA GLY A 75 14.56 10.25 -0.33
C GLY A 75 14.55 8.93 -1.11
N LEU A 76 14.79 7.81 -0.42
CA LEU A 76 14.86 6.50 -1.08
C LEU A 76 13.54 6.11 -1.79
N ARG A 77 12.41 6.55 -1.28
CA ARG A 77 11.11 6.24 -1.89
C ARG A 77 10.79 7.08 -3.13
N HIS A 78 11.62 8.08 -3.47
CA HIS A 78 11.41 8.91 -4.66
C HIS A 78 11.55 8.14 -5.97
N SER A 79 12.33 7.07 -5.99
CA SER A 79 12.52 6.21 -7.17
C SER A 79 12.16 4.76 -6.87
N LYS A 80 11.77 4.03 -7.90
CA LYS A 80 11.45 2.59 -7.84
C LYS A 80 12.60 1.79 -7.24
N THR A 81 13.82 1.99 -7.74
CA THR A 81 15.01 1.29 -7.26
C THR A 81 15.36 1.64 -5.82
N GLY A 82 15.26 2.92 -5.46
CA GLY A 82 15.47 3.39 -4.08
C GLY A 82 14.45 2.81 -3.12
N TYR A 83 13.19 2.78 -3.50
CA TYR A 83 12.13 2.22 -2.66
C TYR A 83 12.27 0.69 -2.50
N LEU A 84 12.61 -0.04 -3.55
CA LEU A 84 12.90 -1.48 -3.44
C LEU A 84 14.10 -1.74 -2.52
N LYS A 85 15.15 -0.89 -2.56
CA LYS A 85 16.27 -0.95 -1.61
C LYS A 85 15.80 -0.74 -0.16
N LEU A 86 14.94 0.26 0.08
CA LEU A 86 14.37 0.54 1.39
C LEU A 86 13.49 -0.61 1.89
N ALA A 87 12.61 -1.13 1.02
CA ALA A 87 11.78 -2.29 1.33
C ALA A 87 12.63 -3.48 1.77
N LYS A 88 13.74 -3.76 1.07
CA LYS A 88 14.69 -4.81 1.44
C LYS A 88 15.34 -4.55 2.80
N ILE A 89 15.76 -3.31 3.10
CA ILE A 89 16.33 -2.92 4.41
C ILE A 89 15.32 -3.19 5.53
N HIS A 90 14.03 -2.93 5.29
CA HIS A 90 12.96 -3.14 6.25
C HIS A 90 12.46 -4.59 6.32
N GLY A 91 13.06 -5.50 5.54
CA GLY A 91 12.74 -6.94 5.57
C GLY A 91 11.63 -7.37 4.60
N PHE A 92 11.14 -6.48 3.74
CA PHE A 92 10.19 -6.83 2.68
C PHE A 92 10.93 -7.41 1.49
N THR A 93 11.22 -8.70 1.53
CA THR A 93 11.87 -9.46 0.45
C THR A 93 11.03 -10.66 0.07
N LYS A 94 11.10 -11.10 -1.20
CA LYS A 94 10.41 -12.31 -1.65
C LYS A 94 10.73 -13.53 -0.76
N LYS A 95 12.00 -13.66 -0.35
CA LYS A 95 12.46 -14.77 0.52
C LYS A 95 11.77 -14.73 1.90
N LYS A 96 11.62 -13.56 2.51
CA LYS A 96 11.04 -13.42 3.86
C LYS A 96 9.51 -13.40 3.81
N ILE A 97 8.92 -12.67 2.88
CA ILE A 97 7.46 -12.46 2.81
C ILE A 97 6.76 -13.62 2.08
N GLY A 98 7.45 -14.26 1.15
CA GLY A 98 6.88 -15.35 0.34
C GLY A 98 6.19 -14.90 -0.94
N CYS A 99 6.17 -13.60 -1.27
CA CYS A 99 5.61 -13.08 -2.52
C CYS A 99 6.50 -11.98 -3.12
N ASN A 100 6.19 -11.55 -4.35
CA ASN A 100 6.92 -10.46 -5.00
C ASN A 100 6.63 -9.12 -4.31
N VAL A 101 7.59 -8.19 -4.40
CA VAL A 101 7.45 -6.79 -3.99
C VAL A 101 7.50 -5.94 -5.25
N VAL A 102 6.43 -5.20 -5.51
CA VAL A 102 6.27 -4.36 -6.69
C VAL A 102 6.17 -2.90 -6.22
N ILE A 103 7.03 -2.07 -6.77
CA ILE A 103 6.96 -0.61 -6.64
C ILE A 103 6.81 -0.07 -8.05
N ASP A 104 5.73 0.62 -8.31
CA ASP A 104 5.44 1.17 -9.63
C ASP A 104 4.70 2.50 -9.57
N ASP A 105 4.83 3.30 -10.63
CA ASP A 105 4.15 4.58 -10.81
C ASP A 105 3.37 4.65 -12.13
N LEU A 106 3.13 3.53 -12.78
CA LEU A 106 2.21 3.47 -13.92
C LEU A 106 0.80 3.76 -13.41
N GLY A 107 0.07 4.60 -14.11
CA GLY A 107 -1.25 5.05 -13.71
C GLY A 107 -2.25 5.04 -14.84
N ILE A 108 -3.51 4.80 -14.49
CA ILE A 108 -4.66 4.89 -15.38
C ILE A 108 -5.35 6.23 -15.11
N PRO A 109 -5.52 7.10 -16.12
CA PRO A 109 -6.26 8.34 -15.98
C PRO A 109 -7.69 8.06 -15.51
N THR A 110 -8.10 8.76 -14.47
CA THR A 110 -9.43 8.60 -13.84
C THR A 110 -9.96 9.97 -13.46
N THR A 111 -11.16 10.30 -13.90
CA THR A 111 -11.84 11.56 -13.53
C THR A 111 -12.79 11.31 -12.36
N ILE A 112 -12.64 12.09 -11.30
CA ILE A 112 -13.50 12.06 -10.11
C ILE A 112 -13.89 13.51 -9.80
N GLU A 113 -15.18 13.83 -9.82
CA GLU A 113 -15.70 15.18 -9.53
C GLU A 113 -14.94 16.28 -10.32
N ASP A 114 -14.86 16.15 -11.63
CA ASP A 114 -14.19 17.08 -12.56
C ASP A 114 -12.68 17.26 -12.34
N ARG A 115 -12.04 16.38 -11.58
CA ARG A 115 -10.60 16.34 -11.36
C ARG A 115 -9.98 15.10 -11.93
N GLU A 116 -8.86 15.25 -12.60
CA GLU A 116 -8.08 14.16 -13.17
C GLU A 116 -7.05 13.63 -12.16
N TYR A 117 -7.06 12.32 -11.99
CA TYR A 117 -6.10 11.56 -11.21
C TYR A 117 -5.51 10.46 -12.08
N GLU A 118 -4.31 10.04 -11.79
CA GLU A 118 -3.73 8.80 -12.32
C GLU A 118 -3.71 7.77 -11.19
N VAL A 119 -4.71 6.90 -11.18
CA VAL A 119 -4.79 5.80 -10.22
C VAL A 119 -3.76 4.76 -10.61
N ALA A 120 -3.00 4.25 -9.65
CA ALA A 120 -1.99 3.23 -9.89
C ALA A 120 -2.60 2.02 -10.62
N GLU A 121 -2.04 1.65 -11.77
CA GLU A 121 -2.53 0.59 -12.65
C GLU A 121 -2.79 -0.72 -11.88
N HIS A 122 -1.85 -1.12 -11.03
CA HIS A 122 -1.97 -2.30 -10.18
C HIS A 122 -3.20 -2.31 -9.25
N LEU A 123 -3.76 -1.16 -8.94
CA LEU A 123 -4.97 -1.04 -8.13
C LEU A 123 -6.21 -0.88 -9.00
N ALA A 124 -6.11 -0.10 -10.09
CA ALA A 124 -7.23 0.14 -11.00
C ALA A 124 -7.67 -1.13 -11.72
N ASP A 125 -6.72 -1.97 -12.14
CA ASP A 125 -6.99 -3.24 -12.84
C ASP A 125 -7.35 -4.40 -11.90
N SER A 126 -7.26 -4.19 -10.58
CA SER A 126 -7.53 -5.26 -9.61
C SER A 126 -8.98 -5.28 -9.19
N THR A 127 -9.63 -6.42 -9.31
CA THR A 127 -10.99 -6.63 -8.76
C THR A 127 -11.00 -6.76 -7.25
N HIS A 128 -9.87 -7.19 -6.66
CA HIS A 128 -9.72 -7.42 -5.23
C HIS A 128 -8.38 -6.89 -4.74
N ILE A 129 -8.41 -6.10 -3.68
CA ILE A 129 -7.23 -5.48 -3.07
C ILE A 129 -7.23 -5.78 -1.58
N PHE A 130 -6.11 -6.23 -1.04
CA PHE A 130 -5.93 -6.36 0.40
C PHE A 130 -5.11 -5.19 0.93
N ALA A 131 -5.63 -4.44 1.93
CA ALA A 131 -4.95 -3.29 2.49
C ALA A 131 -4.37 -3.59 3.88
N ILE A 132 -3.08 -3.32 4.06
CA ILE A 132 -2.44 -3.31 5.38
C ILE A 132 -2.03 -1.88 5.70
N SER A 133 -2.66 -1.29 6.71
CA SER A 133 -2.45 0.11 7.06
C SER A 133 -2.03 0.27 8.51
N HIS A 134 -1.01 1.10 8.73
CA HIS A 134 -0.60 1.53 10.07
C HIS A 134 -1.34 2.82 10.42
N VAL A 135 -2.14 2.77 11.48
CA VAL A 135 -2.84 3.95 11.99
C VAL A 135 -1.90 4.75 12.89
N LYS A 136 -1.72 6.04 12.57
CA LYS A 136 -0.80 6.95 13.28
C LYS A 136 -1.21 8.40 13.15
N GLY A 137 -0.68 9.26 13.99
CA GLY A 137 -0.73 10.71 13.78
C GLY A 137 0.00 11.12 12.48
N HIS A 138 -0.49 12.17 11.81
CA HIS A 138 0.11 12.69 10.59
C HIS A 138 0.09 14.23 10.57
N VAL A 139 1.25 14.84 10.32
CA VAL A 139 1.44 16.31 10.40
C VAL A 139 0.48 17.07 9.48
N ALA A 140 0.30 16.63 8.25
CA ALA A 140 -0.51 17.36 7.26
C ALA A 140 -2.01 17.01 7.29
N THR A 141 -2.38 15.80 7.75
CA THR A 141 -3.78 15.32 7.67
C THR A 141 -4.36 14.92 9.03
N GLY A 142 -3.67 15.24 10.13
CA GLY A 142 -4.04 14.83 11.48
C GLY A 142 -3.87 13.34 11.73
N MET A 143 -4.40 12.49 10.87
CA MET A 143 -4.34 11.04 10.96
C MET A 143 -3.90 10.39 9.64
N GLY A 144 -3.10 9.34 9.73
CA GLY A 144 -2.77 8.42 8.64
C GLY A 144 -3.35 7.04 8.91
N GLY A 145 -3.96 6.42 7.91
CA GLY A 145 -4.57 5.10 7.97
C GLY A 145 -4.94 4.63 6.56
N THR A 146 -5.95 3.78 6.42
CA THR A 146 -6.33 3.17 5.14
C THR A 146 -6.73 4.22 4.10
N ILE A 147 -7.51 5.24 4.47
CA ILE A 147 -7.91 6.32 3.55
C ILE A 147 -6.67 6.98 2.94
N LYS A 148 -5.67 7.32 3.76
CA LYS A 148 -4.42 7.92 3.27
C LYS A 148 -3.55 6.90 2.50
N ASN A 149 -3.55 5.64 2.90
CA ASN A 149 -2.81 4.59 2.20
C ASN A 149 -3.31 4.41 0.76
N PHE A 150 -4.61 4.53 0.51
CA PHE A 150 -5.17 4.54 -0.83
C PHE A 150 -5.12 5.92 -1.49
N GLY A 151 -5.64 6.95 -0.86
CA GLY A 151 -5.77 8.27 -1.46
C GLY A 151 -4.43 8.89 -1.91
N MET A 152 -3.35 8.66 -1.13
CA MET A 152 -2.02 9.12 -1.50
C MET A 152 -1.15 7.99 -2.07
N GLY A 153 -1.23 6.79 -1.53
CA GLY A 153 -0.42 5.66 -1.96
C GLY A 153 -1.02 4.89 -3.14
N GLY A 154 -2.26 5.16 -3.51
CA GLY A 154 -2.96 4.55 -4.64
C GLY A 154 -2.89 5.33 -5.94
N VAL A 155 -2.19 6.46 -5.97
CA VAL A 155 -2.03 7.30 -7.16
C VAL A 155 -0.55 7.45 -7.53
N THR A 156 -0.28 7.88 -8.77
CA THR A 156 1.09 8.10 -9.26
C THR A 156 1.80 9.23 -8.50
N LYS A 157 3.13 9.26 -8.60
CA LYS A 157 3.95 10.34 -8.03
C LYS A 157 3.54 11.72 -8.54
N GLU A 158 3.22 11.84 -9.82
CA GLU A 158 2.80 13.10 -10.42
C GLU A 158 1.45 13.56 -9.87
N THR A 159 0.49 12.65 -9.73
CA THR A 159 -0.79 12.97 -9.08
C THR A 159 -0.59 13.41 -7.62
N LYS A 160 0.27 12.73 -6.85
CA LYS A 160 0.64 13.17 -5.49
C LYS A 160 1.17 14.59 -5.47
N ARG A 161 2.06 14.92 -6.42
CA ARG A 161 2.63 16.27 -6.54
C ARG A 161 1.53 17.31 -6.77
N ARG A 162 0.62 17.07 -7.71
CA ARG A 162 -0.54 17.93 -7.99
C ARG A 162 -1.45 18.09 -6.76
N MET A 163 -1.73 17.01 -6.05
CA MET A 163 -2.58 17.04 -4.85
C MET A 163 -1.95 17.84 -3.69
N HIS A 164 -0.64 17.80 -3.53
CA HIS A 164 0.07 18.53 -2.47
C HIS A 164 0.24 20.02 -2.77
N HIS A 165 0.41 20.38 -4.03
CA HIS A 165 0.78 21.73 -4.43
C HIS A 165 -0.33 22.45 -5.21
N GLY A 166 -1.46 21.79 -5.48
CA GLY A 166 -2.50 22.26 -6.36
C GLY A 166 -1.96 22.41 -7.79
N SER A 167 -2.63 23.22 -8.61
CA SER A 167 -2.18 23.58 -9.96
C SER A 167 -1.06 24.63 -9.97
N ARG A 168 -0.49 25.00 -8.83
CA ARG A 168 0.63 25.93 -8.80
C ARG A 168 1.92 25.24 -9.23
N PRO A 169 2.67 25.83 -10.19
CA PRO A 169 3.99 25.31 -10.52
C PRO A 169 4.87 25.33 -9.27
N VAL A 170 5.42 24.18 -8.91
CA VAL A 170 6.44 24.11 -7.87
C VAL A 170 7.74 24.52 -8.52
N TYR A 171 8.16 25.74 -8.25
CA TYR A 171 9.53 26.12 -8.52
C TYR A 171 10.40 25.31 -7.55
N LEU A 172 11.09 24.29 -8.05
CA LEU A 172 12.18 23.69 -7.32
C LEU A 172 13.21 24.82 -7.13
N LYS A 173 13.38 25.27 -5.89
CA LYS A 173 14.59 26.02 -5.55
C LYS A 173 15.73 25.02 -5.64
N ASP A 174 16.64 25.31 -6.56
CA ASP A 174 17.92 24.63 -6.72
C ASP A 174 18.73 24.64 -5.40
#